data_56cd987d19631e220ad0047268e4499a
#
_entry.id   56cd987d19631e220ad0047268e4499a
#
_cell.length_a   1.000
_cell.length_b   1.000
_cell.length_c   1.000
_cell.angle_alpha   90.00
_cell.angle_beta   90.00
_cell.angle_gamma   90.00
#
_symmetry.space_group_name_H-M   'P 1'
#
loop_
_entity.id
_entity.type
_entity.pdbx_description
1 polymer ?
#
loop_
_entity_poly.entity_id
_entity_poly.type
_entity_poly.pdbx_seq_one_letter_code
_entity_poly.pdbx_strand_id
1 'polypeptide(L)'
;MSLVLEQKPQAISGVSAGTEAEITTAYPSLAATGLGRAVGRMCDGVLITHGVSWPRLLITLPLWLIVVPIALTVTLILYFITKISGQRFVLTNRSLQVRQMIGVRLNGQASLADIKNVEIEELPGQAFYKAADLLIQGADGKTILRLEGVQRPAVFRQTILEARDARQRVEESLKAIQSRKA
;
A
#
# COMPACT_ATOMS: atom_id res chain seq x y z
N MET A 1 3.22 -27.88 44.13
CA MET A 1 3.89 -27.77 42.84
C MET A 1 3.06 -26.73 42.07
N SER A 2 3.37 -25.43 42.25
CA SER A 2 2.61 -24.32 41.71
C SER A 2 3.17 -23.98 40.32
N LEU A 3 2.35 -24.18 39.30
CA LEU A 3 2.61 -23.68 37.96
C LEU A 3 2.57 -22.15 37.99
N VAL A 4 3.72 -21.54 38.09
CA VAL A 4 3.86 -20.11 37.79
C VAL A 4 3.63 -19.98 36.30
N LEU A 5 2.41 -19.55 35.93
CA LEU A 5 2.10 -19.10 34.58
C LEU A 5 2.96 -17.86 34.36
N GLU A 6 4.03 -18.02 33.62
CA GLU A 6 4.87 -16.94 33.11
C GLU A 6 3.99 -16.06 32.21
N GLN A 7 3.38 -15.05 32.82
CA GLN A 7 2.64 -14.03 32.07
C GLN A 7 3.65 -13.28 31.19
N LYS A 8 3.65 -13.68 29.93
CA LYS A 8 4.37 -12.95 28.89
C LYS A 8 3.86 -11.50 28.92
N PRO A 9 4.73 -10.51 29.16
CA PRO A 9 4.30 -9.12 29.23
C PRO A 9 3.55 -8.76 27.95
N GLN A 10 2.35 -8.19 28.08
CA GLN A 10 1.58 -7.69 26.95
C GLN A 10 2.44 -6.70 26.18
N ALA A 11 2.73 -7.02 24.94
CA ALA A 11 3.47 -6.14 24.06
C ALA A 11 2.65 -4.84 23.88
N ILE A 12 3.22 -3.73 24.30
CA ILE A 12 2.73 -2.40 23.93
C ILE A 12 2.74 -2.36 22.40
N SER A 13 1.63 -1.95 21.79
CA SER A 13 1.50 -1.86 20.33
C SER A 13 2.74 -1.21 19.71
N GLY A 14 3.51 -1.96 18.95
CA GLY A 14 4.75 -1.51 18.29
C GLY A 14 6.07 -1.97 18.92
N VAL A 15 6.08 -2.55 20.11
CA VAL A 15 7.31 -2.94 20.82
C VAL A 15 7.24 -4.39 21.29
N SER A 16 7.18 -5.34 20.39
CA SER A 16 7.49 -6.72 20.76
C SER A 16 8.93 -7.04 20.35
N ALA A 17 9.82 -7.12 21.30
CA ALA A 17 11.23 -7.46 21.06
C ALA A 17 11.44 -8.91 20.54
N GLY A 18 10.43 -9.76 20.59
CA GLY A 18 10.55 -11.18 20.27
C GLY A 18 9.78 -11.69 19.06
N THR A 19 8.63 -11.13 18.75
CA THR A 19 7.75 -11.61 17.64
C THR A 19 7.46 -10.50 16.65
N GLU A 20 7.43 -10.85 15.36
CA GLU A 20 7.03 -9.93 14.31
C GLU A 20 5.52 -9.68 14.41
N ALA A 21 5.13 -8.43 14.70
CA ALA A 21 3.75 -8.01 14.83
C ALA A 21 3.36 -7.13 13.65
N GLU A 22 2.15 -7.36 13.13
CA GLU A 22 1.57 -6.54 12.08
C GLU A 22 1.09 -5.21 12.66
N ILE A 23 1.50 -4.08 12.04
CA ILE A 23 1.10 -2.73 12.41
C ILE A 23 -0.12 -2.32 11.60
N THR A 24 -0.02 -2.47 10.29
CA THR A 24 -1.09 -2.09 9.36
C THR A 24 -0.97 -2.85 8.05
N THR A 25 -2.12 -3.02 7.39
CA THR A 25 -2.19 -3.61 6.06
C THR A 25 -2.82 -2.64 5.09
N ALA A 26 -2.16 -2.39 3.96
CA ALA A 26 -2.69 -1.63 2.85
C ALA A 26 -2.99 -2.55 1.66
N TYR A 27 -4.01 -2.17 0.91
CA TYR A 27 -4.45 -2.90 -0.27
C TYR A 27 -4.23 -2.04 -1.51
N PRO A 28 -3.75 -2.63 -2.61
CA PRO A 28 -3.68 -1.93 -3.89
C PRO A 28 -5.08 -1.59 -4.40
N SER A 29 -5.17 -0.45 -5.05
CA SER A 29 -6.36 -0.05 -5.81
C SER A 29 -6.35 -0.66 -7.21
N LEU A 30 -7.46 -0.51 -7.94
CA LEU A 30 -7.53 -0.88 -9.36
C LEU A 30 -6.45 -0.16 -10.20
N ALA A 31 -5.96 0.98 -9.73
CA ALA A 31 -4.89 1.76 -10.35
C ALA A 31 -3.52 1.04 -10.37
N ALA A 32 -3.34 -0.03 -9.60
CA ALA A 32 -2.18 -0.91 -9.71
C ALA A 32 -2.13 -1.62 -11.07
N THR A 33 -3.28 -1.86 -11.71
CA THR A 33 -3.36 -2.51 -13.01
C THR A 33 -3.30 -1.51 -14.16
N GLY A 34 -2.68 -1.90 -15.29
CA GLY A 34 -2.64 -1.06 -16.50
C GLY A 34 -4.03 -0.71 -17.03
N LEU A 35 -4.97 -1.65 -16.97
CA LEU A 35 -6.36 -1.43 -17.39
C LEU A 35 -7.08 -0.46 -16.44
N GLY A 36 -6.88 -0.59 -15.12
CA GLY A 36 -7.45 0.35 -14.17
C GLY A 36 -6.94 1.79 -14.41
N ARG A 37 -5.63 1.95 -14.68
CA ARG A 37 -5.06 3.26 -15.05
C ARG A 37 -5.63 3.81 -16.35
N ALA A 38 -5.88 2.96 -17.34
CA ALA A 38 -6.51 3.39 -18.61
C ALA A 38 -7.94 3.91 -18.35
N VAL A 39 -8.73 3.19 -17.56
CA VAL A 39 -10.07 3.65 -17.14
C VAL A 39 -9.97 4.96 -16.35
N GLY A 40 -9.05 5.07 -15.41
CA GLY A 40 -8.81 6.30 -14.66
C GLY A 40 -8.52 7.50 -15.57
N ARG A 41 -7.64 7.34 -16.57
CA ARG A 41 -7.35 8.39 -17.56
C ARG A 41 -8.57 8.81 -18.38
N MET A 42 -9.38 7.85 -18.79
CA MET A 42 -10.62 8.15 -19.52
C MET A 42 -11.60 8.92 -18.64
N CYS A 43 -11.75 8.54 -17.38
CA CYS A 43 -12.63 9.20 -16.43
C CYS A 43 -12.14 10.61 -16.09
N ASP A 44 -10.86 10.82 -15.88
CA ASP A 44 -10.26 12.14 -15.64
C ASP A 44 -10.52 13.08 -16.82
N GLY A 45 -10.32 12.60 -18.06
CA GLY A 45 -10.53 13.40 -19.27
C GLY A 45 -11.99 13.78 -19.51
N VAL A 46 -12.93 12.92 -19.12
CA VAL A 46 -14.36 13.13 -19.38
C VAL A 46 -15.05 13.92 -18.29
N LEU A 47 -14.72 13.66 -17.01
CA LEU A 47 -15.41 14.26 -15.87
C LEU A 47 -14.87 15.64 -15.48
N ILE A 48 -13.60 15.92 -15.71
CA ILE A 48 -12.97 17.15 -15.22
C ILE A 48 -12.91 18.26 -16.27
N THR A 49 -12.76 17.92 -17.56
CA THR A 49 -12.47 18.91 -18.61
C THR A 49 -13.68 19.51 -19.29
N HIS A 50 -14.85 18.95 -19.16
CA HIS A 50 -16.02 19.45 -19.91
C HIS A 50 -17.22 19.62 -18.99
N GLY A 51 -17.53 20.87 -18.65
CA GLY A 51 -18.86 21.23 -18.22
C GLY A 51 -19.85 20.65 -19.22
N VAL A 52 -20.72 19.77 -18.75
CA VAL A 52 -21.71 19.05 -19.58
C VAL A 52 -22.64 20.07 -20.22
N SER A 53 -22.43 20.39 -21.50
CA SER A 53 -23.37 21.20 -22.25
C SER A 53 -24.50 20.30 -22.74
N TRP A 54 -25.74 20.66 -22.40
CA TRP A 54 -26.97 19.94 -22.71
C TRP A 54 -27.08 19.41 -24.17
N PRO A 55 -26.71 20.18 -25.21
CA PRO A 55 -26.84 19.69 -26.60
C PRO A 55 -25.86 18.55 -26.93
N ARG A 56 -24.68 18.53 -26.33
CA ARG A 56 -23.71 17.42 -26.49
C ARG A 56 -24.16 16.15 -25.79
N LEU A 57 -24.87 16.27 -24.67
CA LEU A 57 -25.42 15.14 -23.93
C LEU A 57 -26.43 14.37 -24.75
N LEU A 58 -27.30 15.05 -25.48
CA LEU A 58 -28.33 14.43 -26.35
C LEU A 58 -27.71 13.64 -27.51
N ILE A 59 -26.60 14.11 -28.09
CA ILE A 59 -25.92 13.43 -29.20
C ILE A 59 -25.11 12.24 -28.69
N THR A 60 -24.54 12.35 -27.49
CA THR A 60 -23.69 11.31 -26.90
C THR A 60 -24.46 10.28 -26.06
N LEU A 61 -25.73 10.55 -25.74
CA LEU A 61 -26.56 9.71 -24.88
C LEU A 61 -26.65 8.25 -25.37
N PRO A 62 -26.90 7.94 -26.68
CA PRO A 62 -26.93 6.57 -27.17
C PRO A 62 -25.55 5.89 -27.07
N LEU A 63 -24.45 6.62 -27.24
CA LEU A 63 -23.11 6.11 -27.10
C LEU A 63 -22.82 5.74 -25.63
N TRP A 64 -23.25 6.58 -24.67
CA TRP A 64 -23.11 6.32 -23.25
C TRP A 64 -23.89 5.10 -22.79
N LEU A 65 -25.07 4.85 -23.40
CA LEU A 65 -25.92 3.71 -23.09
C LEU A 65 -25.24 2.36 -23.42
N ILE A 66 -24.29 2.37 -24.36
CA ILE A 66 -23.50 1.19 -24.74
C ILE A 66 -22.18 1.17 -23.96
N VAL A 67 -21.49 2.30 -23.85
CA VAL A 67 -20.14 2.37 -23.26
C VAL A 67 -20.16 2.16 -21.75
N VAL A 68 -21.16 2.72 -21.04
CA VAL A 68 -21.25 2.61 -19.59
C VAL A 68 -21.42 1.17 -19.11
N PRO A 69 -22.36 0.35 -19.63
CA PRO A 69 -22.48 -1.04 -19.18
C PRO A 69 -21.26 -1.89 -19.51
N ILE A 70 -20.60 -1.65 -20.65
CA ILE A 70 -19.37 -2.35 -21.01
C ILE A 70 -18.25 -1.97 -20.02
N ALA A 71 -18.06 -0.68 -19.76
CA ALA A 71 -17.06 -0.19 -18.81
C ALA A 71 -17.32 -0.73 -17.38
N LEU A 72 -18.59 -0.79 -16.97
CA LEU A 72 -18.98 -1.30 -15.67
C LEU A 72 -18.71 -2.80 -15.55
N THR A 73 -19.01 -3.57 -16.61
CA THR A 73 -18.74 -5.02 -16.66
C THR A 73 -17.24 -5.28 -16.60
N VAL A 74 -16.44 -4.56 -17.40
CA VAL A 74 -14.97 -4.68 -17.38
C VAL A 74 -14.40 -4.32 -16.01
N THR A 75 -14.89 -3.24 -15.41
CA THR A 75 -14.46 -2.81 -14.07
C THR A 75 -14.81 -3.86 -13.03
N LEU A 76 -15.99 -4.47 -13.10
CA LEU A 76 -16.41 -5.53 -12.20
C LEU A 76 -15.52 -6.77 -12.31
N ILE A 77 -15.23 -7.21 -13.53
CA ILE A 77 -14.34 -8.34 -13.80
C ILE A 77 -12.94 -8.04 -13.26
N LEU A 78 -12.39 -6.86 -13.53
CA LEU A 78 -11.10 -6.43 -13.02
C LEU A 78 -11.08 -6.37 -11.50
N TYR A 79 -12.15 -5.90 -10.87
CA TYR A 79 -12.27 -5.88 -9.40
C TYR A 79 -12.18 -7.30 -8.83
N PHE A 80 -12.88 -8.27 -9.40
CA PHE A 80 -12.80 -9.65 -8.94
C PHE A 80 -11.43 -10.27 -9.18
N ILE A 81 -10.81 -10.04 -10.34
CA ILE A 81 -9.47 -10.55 -10.64
C ILE A 81 -8.45 -9.95 -9.65
N THR A 82 -8.48 -8.64 -9.41
CA THR A 82 -7.55 -8.00 -8.48
C THR A 82 -7.79 -8.42 -7.04
N LYS A 83 -9.03 -8.72 -6.66
CA LYS A 83 -9.36 -9.19 -5.32
C LYS A 83 -8.92 -10.64 -5.08
N ILE A 84 -8.97 -11.49 -6.12
CA ILE A 84 -8.58 -12.89 -6.03
C ILE A 84 -7.07 -13.07 -6.18
N SER A 85 -6.47 -12.42 -7.17
CA SER A 85 -5.04 -12.54 -7.50
C SER A 85 -4.20 -11.38 -6.95
N GLY A 86 -4.83 -10.48 -6.19
CA GLY A 86 -4.22 -9.25 -5.70
C GLY A 86 -3.13 -9.50 -4.66
N GLN A 87 -2.34 -8.46 -4.47
CA GLN A 87 -1.32 -8.39 -3.42
C GLN A 87 -1.87 -7.60 -2.24
N ARG A 88 -1.28 -7.78 -1.07
CA ARG A 88 -1.48 -6.94 0.10
C ARG A 88 -0.14 -6.49 0.64
N PHE A 89 -0.08 -5.27 1.10
CA PHE A 89 1.11 -4.68 1.68
C PHE A 89 0.97 -4.72 3.19
N VAL A 90 1.79 -5.50 3.84
CA VAL A 90 1.77 -5.69 5.30
C VAL A 90 2.99 -4.99 5.90
N LEU A 91 2.73 -3.97 6.69
CA LEU A 91 3.75 -3.31 7.48
C LEU A 91 3.81 -3.97 8.86
N THR A 92 4.97 -4.49 9.20
CA THR A 92 5.24 -5.08 10.51
C THR A 92 6.21 -4.20 11.32
N ASN A 93 6.46 -4.54 12.56
CA ASN A 93 7.44 -3.88 13.40
C ASN A 93 8.92 -4.11 12.97
N ARG A 94 9.15 -4.95 11.94
CA ARG A 94 10.51 -5.28 11.45
C ARG A 94 10.68 -5.08 9.96
N SER A 95 9.63 -5.29 9.20
CA SER A 95 9.71 -5.34 7.74
C SER A 95 8.42 -4.85 7.07
N LEU A 96 8.58 -4.39 5.85
CA LEU A 96 7.49 -4.14 4.90
C LEU A 96 7.42 -5.33 3.94
N GLN A 97 6.27 -5.98 3.89
CA GLN A 97 6.09 -7.23 3.14
C GLN A 97 5.01 -7.07 2.08
N VAL A 98 5.28 -7.63 0.91
CA VAL A 98 4.30 -7.79 -0.17
C VAL A 98 3.85 -9.24 -0.18
N ARG A 99 2.61 -9.49 0.22
CA ARG A 99 2.03 -10.83 0.29
C ARG A 99 0.90 -10.97 -0.72
N GLN A 100 0.71 -12.18 -1.22
CA GLN A 100 -0.50 -12.47 -2.02
C GLN A 100 -1.75 -12.52 -1.14
N MET A 101 -2.89 -12.12 -1.74
CA MET A 101 -4.19 -12.12 -1.07
C MET A 101 -4.62 -13.56 -0.73
N ILE A 102 -4.46 -14.47 -1.68
CA ILE A 102 -4.75 -15.89 -1.52
C ILE A 102 -3.44 -16.66 -1.42
N GLY A 103 -3.29 -17.40 -0.35
CA GLY A 103 -2.04 -18.08 0.00
C GLY A 103 -1.08 -17.15 0.74
N VAL A 104 -0.25 -17.71 1.59
CA VAL A 104 0.71 -16.94 2.43
C VAL A 104 2.01 -16.68 1.66
N ARG A 105 1.95 -16.53 0.33
CA ARG A 105 3.16 -16.38 -0.47
C ARG A 105 3.71 -14.96 -0.34
N LEU A 106 4.97 -14.87 0.07
CA LEU A 106 5.72 -13.62 0.15
C LEU A 106 6.30 -13.33 -1.25
N ASN A 107 5.90 -12.21 -1.85
CA ASN A 107 6.40 -11.77 -3.16
C ASN A 107 7.61 -10.84 -3.03
N GLY A 108 7.73 -10.12 -1.92
CA GLY A 108 8.85 -9.25 -1.65
C GLY A 108 8.84 -8.79 -0.20
N GLN A 109 10.01 -8.43 0.31
CA GLN A 109 10.19 -7.95 1.66
C GLN A 109 11.33 -6.93 1.70
N ALA A 110 11.14 -5.85 2.46
CA ALA A 110 12.18 -4.90 2.78
C ALA A 110 12.26 -4.74 4.31
N SER A 111 13.45 -4.86 4.88
CA SER A 111 13.65 -4.60 6.30
C SER A 111 13.48 -3.10 6.59
N LEU A 112 12.81 -2.75 7.70
CA LEU A 112 12.67 -1.34 8.12
C LEU A 112 14.03 -0.67 8.36
N ALA A 113 15.05 -1.43 8.74
CA ALA A 113 16.40 -0.92 8.94
C ALA A 113 17.07 -0.47 7.63
N ASP A 114 16.70 -1.11 6.52
CA ASP A 114 17.29 -0.83 5.20
C ASP A 114 16.57 0.32 4.47
N ILE A 115 15.39 0.72 4.95
CA ILE A 115 14.60 1.79 4.35
C ILE A 115 15.16 3.15 4.74
N LYS A 116 15.65 3.91 3.76
CA LYS A 116 16.12 5.28 3.97
C LYS A 116 15.05 6.31 3.62
N ASN A 117 14.38 6.13 2.50
CA ASN A 117 13.37 7.05 2.00
C ASN A 117 12.23 6.28 1.33
N VAL A 118 11.06 6.93 1.28
CA VAL A 118 9.88 6.44 0.56
C VAL A 118 9.42 7.54 -0.36
N GLU A 119 9.50 7.31 -1.65
CA GLU A 119 9.10 8.26 -2.68
C GLU A 119 7.71 7.90 -3.22
N ILE A 120 6.92 8.92 -3.52
CA ILE A 120 5.59 8.76 -4.12
C ILE A 120 5.71 9.04 -5.60
N GLU A 121 5.41 8.04 -6.43
CA GLU A 121 5.34 8.18 -7.88
C GLU A 121 3.88 8.07 -8.32
N GLU A 122 3.34 9.15 -8.84
CA GLU A 122 1.97 9.17 -9.36
C GLU A 122 1.98 8.97 -10.87
N LEU A 123 1.43 7.86 -11.32
CA LEU A 123 1.31 7.54 -12.73
C LEU A 123 -0.01 8.08 -13.31
N PRO A 124 -0.05 8.41 -14.62
CA PRO A 124 -1.27 8.89 -15.27
C PRO A 124 -2.47 7.96 -15.08
N GLY A 125 -3.60 8.48 -14.58
CA GLY A 125 -4.83 7.75 -14.26
C GLY A 125 -4.89 7.19 -12.83
N GLN A 126 -3.84 7.35 -12.01
CA GLN A 126 -3.89 7.00 -10.59
C GLN A 126 -4.57 8.07 -9.75
N ALA A 127 -4.50 9.33 -10.17
CA ALA A 127 -5.14 10.48 -9.50
C ALA A 127 -6.64 10.25 -9.27
N PHE A 128 -7.35 9.75 -10.27
CA PHE A 128 -8.78 9.41 -10.19
C PHE A 128 -9.11 8.51 -9.01
N TYR A 129 -8.25 7.54 -8.69
CA TYR A 129 -8.42 6.60 -7.59
C TYR A 129 -7.81 7.09 -6.27
N LYS A 130 -7.22 8.30 -6.23
CA LYS A 130 -6.44 8.82 -5.10
C LYS A 130 -5.36 7.81 -4.66
N ALA A 131 -4.72 7.21 -5.63
CA ALA A 131 -3.69 6.20 -5.45
C ALA A 131 -2.39 6.63 -6.12
N ALA A 132 -1.27 6.11 -5.64
CA ALA A 132 0.03 6.27 -6.27
C ALA A 132 0.92 5.05 -5.96
N ASP A 133 2.02 4.93 -6.67
CA ASP A 133 3.04 3.94 -6.38
C ASP A 133 3.98 4.48 -5.30
N LEU A 134 4.42 3.62 -4.39
CA LEU A 134 5.44 3.95 -3.40
C LEU A 134 6.74 3.22 -3.76
N LEU A 135 7.80 3.98 -3.95
CA LEU A 135 9.14 3.49 -4.20
C LEU A 135 9.92 3.50 -2.88
N ILE A 136 10.23 2.33 -2.38
CA ILE A 136 10.99 2.15 -1.16
C ILE A 136 12.47 2.16 -1.52
N GLN A 137 13.18 3.19 -1.06
CA GLN A 137 14.59 3.40 -1.36
C GLN A 137 15.49 2.98 -0.19
N GLY A 138 16.56 2.27 -0.53
CA GLY A 138 17.60 1.88 0.39
C GLY A 138 18.66 2.95 0.64
N ALA A 139 19.68 2.58 1.39
CA ALA A 139 20.81 3.45 1.70
C ALA A 139 21.56 3.92 0.44
N ASP A 140 21.61 3.10 -0.59
CA ASP A 140 22.26 3.38 -1.87
C ASP A 140 21.41 4.24 -2.82
N GLY A 141 20.23 4.70 -2.39
CA GLY A 141 19.28 5.41 -3.25
C GLY A 141 18.59 4.52 -4.29
N LYS A 142 18.87 3.22 -4.30
CA LYS A 142 18.20 2.27 -5.19
C LYS A 142 16.85 1.86 -4.62
N THR A 143 15.89 1.64 -5.53
CA THR A 143 14.58 1.10 -5.15
C THR A 143 14.72 -0.37 -4.78
N ILE A 144 14.45 -0.68 -3.49
CA ILE A 144 14.45 -2.06 -2.96
C ILE A 144 13.12 -2.73 -3.26
N LEU A 145 12.02 -1.98 -3.11
CA LEU A 145 10.67 -2.50 -3.24
C LEU A 145 9.76 -1.44 -3.85
N ARG A 146 8.85 -1.86 -4.75
CA ARG A 146 7.81 -1.01 -5.33
C ARG A 146 6.46 -1.52 -4.89
N LEU A 147 5.63 -0.63 -4.35
CA LEU A 147 4.25 -0.90 -3.96
C LEU A 147 3.33 -0.19 -4.95
N GLU A 148 2.65 -0.96 -5.79
CA GLU A 148 1.85 -0.41 -6.88
C GLU A 148 0.44 -0.05 -6.42
N GLY A 149 -0.01 1.16 -6.79
CA GLY A 149 -1.39 1.59 -6.63
C GLY A 149 -1.88 1.69 -5.19
N VAL A 150 -1.03 2.12 -4.27
CA VAL A 150 -1.40 2.28 -2.85
C VAL A 150 -2.43 3.40 -2.70
N GLN A 151 -3.53 3.11 -2.02
CA GLN A 151 -4.51 4.12 -1.67
C GLN A 151 -3.99 5.03 -0.55
N ARG A 152 -4.26 6.34 -0.65
CA ARG A 152 -3.77 7.35 0.30
C ARG A 152 -2.25 7.25 0.53
N PRO A 153 -1.45 7.35 -0.51
CA PRO A 153 -0.02 7.04 -0.47
C PRO A 153 0.75 7.89 0.54
N ALA A 154 0.36 9.15 0.74
CA ALA A 154 0.99 10.04 1.71
C ALA A 154 0.85 9.53 3.16
N VAL A 155 -0.34 9.02 3.52
CA VAL A 155 -0.60 8.47 4.87
C VAL A 155 0.23 7.20 5.08
N PHE A 156 0.20 6.28 4.12
CA PHE A 156 0.94 5.03 4.24
C PHE A 156 2.45 5.24 4.24
N ARG A 157 2.96 6.17 3.41
CA ARG A 157 4.36 6.61 3.46
C ARG A 157 4.75 7.08 4.86
N GLN A 158 3.93 7.94 5.47
CA GLN A 158 4.20 8.45 6.81
C GLN A 158 4.23 7.32 7.85
N THR A 159 3.28 6.41 7.80
CA THR A 159 3.24 5.25 8.70
C THR A 159 4.50 4.38 8.57
N ILE A 160 5.01 4.18 7.34
CA ILE A 160 6.26 3.43 7.12
C ILE A 160 7.45 4.17 7.77
N LEU A 161 7.56 5.49 7.59
CA LEU A 161 8.66 6.28 8.15
C LEU A 161 8.59 6.30 9.68
N GLU A 162 7.41 6.45 10.26
CA GLU A 162 7.20 6.39 11.71
C GLU A 162 7.59 5.02 12.30
N ALA A 163 7.19 3.93 11.63
CA ALA A 163 7.56 2.58 12.04
C ALA A 163 9.08 2.36 11.98
N ARG A 164 9.74 2.87 10.93
CA ARG A 164 11.21 2.84 10.82
C ARG A 164 11.88 3.59 11.97
N ASP A 165 11.44 4.82 12.24
CA ASP A 165 12.04 5.65 13.29
C ASP A 165 11.81 5.05 14.68
N ALA A 166 10.64 4.46 14.93
CA ALA A 166 10.36 3.73 16.15
C ALA A 166 11.31 2.53 16.30
N ARG A 167 11.55 1.79 15.22
CA ARG A 167 12.47 0.65 15.21
C ARG A 167 13.91 1.07 15.53
N GLN A 168 14.39 2.16 14.92
CA GLN A 168 15.72 2.69 15.19
C GLN A 168 15.91 3.07 16.67
N ARG A 169 14.92 3.76 17.27
CA ARG A 169 14.98 4.12 18.71
C ARG A 169 15.04 2.90 19.62
N VAL A 170 14.30 1.84 19.27
CA VAL A 170 14.34 0.58 20.03
C VAL A 170 15.73 -0.05 19.94
N GLU A 171 16.33 -0.10 18.76
CA GLU A 171 17.68 -0.66 18.58
C GLU A 171 18.76 0.15 19.31
N GLU A 172 18.68 1.47 19.29
CA GLU A 172 19.57 2.35 20.05
C GLU A 172 19.44 2.12 21.56
N SER A 173 18.21 2.01 22.04
CA SER A 173 17.93 1.73 23.45
C SER A 173 18.48 0.37 23.89
N LEU A 174 18.33 -0.65 23.06
CA LEU A 174 18.86 -2.00 23.32
C LEU A 174 20.39 -1.99 23.35
N LYS A 175 21.05 -1.29 22.42
CA LYS A 175 22.51 -1.12 22.42
C LYS A 175 23.00 -0.43 23.69
N ALA A 176 22.31 0.64 24.12
CA ALA A 176 22.65 1.36 25.36
C ALA A 176 22.49 0.50 26.62
N ILE A 177 21.50 -0.40 26.68
CA ILE A 177 21.32 -1.34 27.77
C ILE A 177 22.41 -2.40 27.75
N GLN A 178 22.78 -2.92 26.59
CA GLN A 178 23.83 -3.92 26.44
C GLN A 178 25.21 -3.36 26.85
N SER A 179 25.53 -2.13 26.46
CA SER A 179 26.78 -1.48 26.79
C SER A 179 26.94 -1.19 28.29
N ARG A 180 25.82 -1.10 29.05
CA ARG A 180 25.85 -0.93 30.50
C ARG A 180 26.05 -2.25 31.28
N LYS A 181 25.81 -3.38 30.61
CA LYS A 181 25.94 -4.71 31.20
C LYS A 181 27.29 -5.37 30.93
N ALA A 182 28.06 -4.81 30.00
CA ALA A 182 29.44 -5.20 29.71
C ALA A 182 30.42 -4.36 30.52
#